data_6b00c027b563c1a3c463b37ef4ace38d
#
_entry.id   6b00c027b563c1a3c463b37ef4ace38d
#
_cell.length_a   1.000
_cell.length_b   1.000
_cell.length_c   1.000
_cell.angle_alpha   90.00
_cell.angle_beta   90.00
_cell.angle_gamma   90.00
#
_symmetry.space_group_name_H-M   'P 1'
#
loop_
_entity.id
_entity.type
_entity.pdbx_description
1 polymer ?
#
loop_
_entity_poly.entity_id
_entity_poly.type
_entity_poly.pdbx_seq_one_letter_code
_entity_poly.pdbx_strand_id
1 'polypeptide(L)' 'MTFEKVKEIIVDTLSCEEEKVTLEASLTEDLGADSLDAVELNMALEEAFEISIPDEELANFKVVQDIVTYIENNK' A
#
# COMPACT_ATOMS: atom_id res chain seq x y z
N MET A 1 8.37 9.64 -7.64
CA MET A 1 7.12 9.16 -8.23
C MET A 1 6.28 8.42 -7.20
N THR A 2 4.98 8.43 -7.38
CA THR A 2 4.06 7.85 -6.38
C THR A 2 4.34 6.38 -6.09
N PHE A 3 4.54 5.60 -7.13
CA PHE A 3 4.80 4.16 -6.96
C PHE A 3 6.05 3.91 -6.12
N GLU A 4 7.12 4.64 -6.38
CA GLU A 4 8.37 4.44 -5.64
C GLU A 4 8.19 4.73 -4.15
N LYS A 5 7.44 5.76 -3.83
CA LYS A 5 7.16 6.11 -2.45
C LYS A 5 6.28 5.06 -1.77
N VAL A 6 5.26 4.59 -2.48
CA VAL A 6 4.40 3.51 -1.98
C VAL A 6 5.23 2.26 -1.73
N LYS A 7 6.10 1.92 -2.67
CA LYS A 7 6.97 0.76 -2.55
C LYS A 7 7.85 0.84 -1.31
N GLU A 8 8.47 1.98 -1.07
CA GLU A 8 9.30 2.18 0.13
C GLU A 8 8.49 1.94 1.40
N ILE A 9 7.30 2.50 1.44
CA ILE A 9 6.44 2.37 2.62
C ILE A 9 6.04 0.92 2.84
N ILE A 10 5.72 0.21 1.77
CA ILE A 10 5.35 -1.20 1.85
C ILE A 10 6.54 -2.03 2.37
N VAL A 11 7.72 -1.80 1.84
CA VAL A 11 8.91 -2.51 2.26
C VAL A 11 9.17 -2.29 3.75
N ASP A 12 9.06 -1.06 4.20
CA ASP A 12 9.27 -0.73 5.61
C ASP A 12 8.21 -1.34 6.52
N THR A 13 6.96 -1.30 6.09
CA THR A 13 5.85 -1.75 6.93
C THR A 13 5.76 -3.26 7.00
N LEU A 14 5.92 -3.92 5.86
CA LEU A 14 5.76 -5.38 5.78
C LEU A 14 7.08 -6.13 5.89
N SER A 15 8.18 -5.44 5.91
CA SER A 15 9.53 -6.03 5.96
C SER A 15 9.75 -7.05 4.83
N CYS A 16 9.23 -6.73 3.66
CA CYS A 16 9.36 -7.59 2.50
C CYS A 16 10.46 -7.07 1.57
N GLU A 17 10.82 -7.88 0.58
CA GLU A 17 11.84 -7.51 -0.37
C GLU A 17 11.31 -6.51 -1.39
N GLU A 18 12.11 -5.51 -1.69
CA GLU A 18 11.77 -4.49 -2.66
C GLU A 18 11.40 -5.08 -4.02
N GLU A 19 12.11 -6.14 -4.41
CA GLU A 19 11.87 -6.80 -5.69
C GLU A 19 10.48 -7.41 -5.83
N LYS A 20 9.85 -7.73 -4.71
CA LYS A 20 8.53 -8.32 -4.73
C LYS A 20 7.42 -7.28 -4.83
N VAL A 21 7.75 -6.02 -4.62
CA VAL A 21 6.76 -4.95 -4.66
C VAL A 21 6.66 -4.40 -6.07
N THR A 22 5.73 -4.95 -6.83
CA THR A 22 5.43 -4.50 -8.19
C THR A 22 3.99 -4.02 -8.22
N LEU A 23 3.62 -3.32 -9.29
CA LEU A 23 2.23 -2.84 -9.43
C LEU A 23 1.22 -3.98 -9.42
N GLU A 24 1.60 -5.13 -9.92
CA GLU A 24 0.72 -6.29 -10.00
C GLU A 24 0.77 -7.18 -8.76
N ALA A 25 1.67 -6.89 -7.83
CA ALA A 25 1.82 -7.73 -6.63
C ALA A 25 0.57 -7.68 -5.76
N SER A 26 0.12 -8.87 -5.36
CA SER A 26 -1.01 -8.98 -4.44
C SER A 26 -0.52 -8.72 -3.02
N LEU A 27 -1.22 -7.86 -2.30
CA LEU A 27 -0.82 -7.52 -0.93
C LEU A 27 -0.88 -8.72 0.00
N THR A 28 -1.87 -9.60 -0.19
CA THR A 28 -2.03 -10.75 0.67
C THR A 28 -1.25 -11.98 0.18
N GLU A 29 -1.29 -12.24 -1.12
CA GLU A 29 -0.66 -13.44 -1.68
C GLU A 29 0.82 -13.30 -1.93
N ASP A 30 1.23 -12.19 -2.52
CA ASP A 30 2.64 -11.98 -2.88
C ASP A 30 3.45 -11.37 -1.76
N LEU A 31 2.86 -10.47 -1.00
CA LEU A 31 3.55 -9.77 0.07
C LEU A 31 3.22 -10.31 1.46
N GLY A 32 2.25 -11.18 1.55
CA GLY A 32 1.91 -11.83 2.82
C GLY A 32 1.29 -10.94 3.89
N ALA A 33 0.67 -9.84 3.46
CA ALA A 33 0.04 -8.92 4.40
C ALA A 33 -1.26 -9.50 4.94
N ASP A 34 -1.44 -9.45 6.25
CA ASP A 34 -2.71 -9.84 6.87
C ASP A 34 -3.49 -8.57 7.22
N SER A 35 -4.62 -8.73 7.93
CA SER A 35 -5.47 -7.60 8.28
C SER A 35 -4.75 -6.55 9.10
N LEU A 36 -3.92 -6.98 10.02
CA LEU A 36 -3.16 -6.07 10.87
C LEU A 36 -2.13 -5.30 10.07
N ASP A 37 -1.43 -6.00 9.19
CA ASP A 37 -0.45 -5.37 8.30
C ASP A 37 -1.12 -4.34 7.38
N ALA A 38 -2.32 -4.66 6.91
CA ALA A 38 -3.06 -3.75 6.04
C ALA A 38 -3.41 -2.45 6.77
N VAL A 39 -3.81 -2.56 8.04
CA VAL A 39 -4.14 -1.38 8.84
C VAL A 39 -2.89 -0.52 9.08
N GLU A 40 -1.78 -1.16 9.41
CA GLU A 40 -0.53 -0.44 9.62
C GLU A 40 -0.06 0.25 8.35
N LEU A 41 -0.17 -0.46 7.22
CA LEU A 41 0.21 0.10 5.93
C LEU A 41 -0.67 1.30 5.60
N ASN A 42 -1.97 1.18 5.85
CA ASN A 42 -2.90 2.27 5.60
C ASN A 42 -2.52 3.52 6.39
N MET A 43 -2.20 3.35 7.66
CA MET A 43 -1.80 4.47 8.51
C MET A 43 -0.51 5.12 8.01
N ALA A 44 0.45 4.30 7.60
CA ALA A 44 1.72 4.81 7.07
C ALA A 44 1.51 5.60 5.79
N LEU A 45 0.62 5.12 4.92
CA LEU A 45 0.32 5.79 3.66
C LEU A 45 -0.39 7.13 3.91
N GLU A 46 -1.34 7.14 4.83
CA GLU A 46 -2.06 8.38 5.16
C GLU A 46 -1.11 9.44 5.68
N GLU A 47 -0.18 9.03 6.52
CA GLU A 47 0.79 9.94 7.10
C GLU A 47 1.78 10.45 6.06
N ALA A 48 2.27 9.55 5.22
CA ALA A 48 3.30 9.90 4.23
C ALA A 48 2.77 10.81 3.12
N PHE A 49 1.53 10.61 2.71
CA PHE A 49 0.92 11.38 1.62
C PHE A 49 -0.05 12.46 2.11
N GLU A 50 -0.28 12.52 3.41
CA GLU A 50 -1.19 13.48 4.03
C GLU A 50 -2.60 13.41 3.43
N ILE A 51 -3.11 12.19 3.29
CA ILE A 51 -4.45 11.93 2.75
C ILE A 51 -5.21 11.07 3.75
N SER A 52 -6.52 10.95 3.50
CA SER A 52 -7.38 10.09 4.31
C SER A 52 -7.81 8.90 3.47
N ILE A 53 -7.61 7.70 4.00
CA ILE A 53 -8.00 6.47 3.32
C ILE A 53 -9.04 5.74 4.18
N PRO A 54 -10.32 5.80 3.79
CA PRO A 54 -11.38 5.12 4.57
C PRO A 54 -11.19 3.61 4.55
N ASP A 55 -11.69 2.95 5.59
CA ASP A 55 -11.61 1.49 5.67
C ASP A 55 -12.25 0.80 4.47
N GLU A 56 -13.28 1.42 3.91
CA GLU A 56 -13.95 0.89 2.72
C GLU A 56 -13.01 0.77 1.53
N GLU A 57 -12.14 1.76 1.37
CA GLU A 57 -11.15 1.74 0.30
C GLU A 57 -10.07 0.71 0.57
N LEU A 58 -9.71 0.56 1.84
CA LEU A 58 -8.71 -0.42 2.22
C LEU A 58 -9.13 -1.82 1.81
N ALA A 59 -10.41 -2.14 1.94
CA ALA A 59 -10.95 -3.44 1.54
C ALA A 59 -10.86 -3.67 0.03
N ASN A 60 -10.78 -2.59 -0.74
CA ASN A 60 -10.68 -2.68 -2.20
C ASN A 60 -9.24 -2.78 -2.70
N PHE A 61 -8.27 -2.58 -1.84
CA PHE A 61 -6.86 -2.65 -2.21
C PHE A 61 -6.40 -4.11 -2.27
N LYS A 62 -6.37 -4.66 -3.47
CA LYS A 62 -5.94 -6.04 -3.68
C LYS A 62 -4.50 -6.13 -4.14
N VAL A 63 -4.10 -5.20 -5.00
CA VAL A 63 -2.73 -5.14 -5.52
C VAL A 63 -2.15 -3.76 -5.26
N VAL A 64 -0.83 -3.65 -5.42
CA VAL A 64 -0.13 -2.39 -5.18
C VAL A 64 -0.66 -1.27 -6.07
N GLN A 65 -1.00 -1.59 -7.30
CA GLN A 65 -1.52 -0.59 -8.24
C GLN A 65 -2.80 0.08 -7.72
N ASP A 66 -3.65 -0.65 -7.02
CA ASP A 66 -4.86 -0.08 -6.44
C ASP A 66 -4.53 1.06 -5.48
N ILE A 67 -3.49 0.87 -4.70
CA ILE A 67 -3.03 1.88 -3.75
C ILE A 67 -2.49 3.09 -4.50
N VAL A 68 -1.65 2.85 -5.49
CA VAL A 68 -1.04 3.93 -6.28
C VAL A 68 -2.12 4.76 -6.97
N THR A 69 -3.09 4.08 -7.59
CA THR A 69 -4.18 4.75 -8.29
C THR A 69 -4.99 5.62 -7.33
N TYR A 70 -5.30 5.09 -6.16
CA TYR A 70 -6.07 5.85 -5.17
C TYR A 70 -5.32 7.10 -4.75
N ILE A 71 -4.04 6.97 -4.46
CA ILE A 71 -3.24 8.09 -4.02
C ILE A 71 -3.14 9.16 -5.11
N GLU A 72 -2.92 8.75 -6.35
CA GLU A 72 -2.80 9.69 -7.45
C GLU A 72 -4.09 10.44 -7.70
N ASN A 73 -5.23 9.81 -7.45
CA ASN A 73 -6.52 10.46 -7.61
C ASN A 73 -6.88 11.39 -6.45
N ASN A 74 -6.17 11.30 -5.34
CA ASN A 74 -6.51 12.04 -4.12
C ASN A 74 -5.41 12.98 -3.64
N LYS A 75 -4.40 13.20 -4.44
CA LYS A 75 -3.36 14.16 -4.09
C LYS A 75 -3.84 15.58 -4.19
#